data_38c8547a450ecf341cfb01e4b2be190b
#
_entry.id   38c8547a450ecf341cfb01e4b2be190b
#
_cell.length_a   1.000
_cell.length_b   1.000
_cell.length_c   1.000
_cell.angle_alpha   90.00
_cell.angle_beta   90.00
_cell.angle_gamma   90.00
#
_symmetry.space_group_name_H-M   'P 1'
#
loop_
_entity.id
_entity.type
_entity.pdbx_description
1 polymer ?
#
loop_
_entity_poly.entity_id
_entity_poly.type
_entity_poly.pdbx_seq_one_letter_code
_entity_poly.pdbx_strand_id
1 'polypeptide(L)'
;MEKYFEDMMLSEEDTVKGLRLGLKDRTVFPVLCGAAGSGIGTESVLQAIVNYVPSPADIGEVATADGGKLAVDPNGPVCAFVFKTISDQFGKYSFIKVLSGKVVSDLSLRNMRTSSTDKLGRMYTMCGKKSTEVKEACCGDIVAIGKMEWKTGDTVCDPKNEVELPAIKLAEPCYSMAISPKTKGQDDKVASGLARLNEEDISFTLVNNAETHQMVISGAGDIQVDVLCAKLKSRFGVETELKPARVAYREKIKAKVEAHGRHKKQSGGSGQFGDVWIRFEPQDESDDMIFAEEVFGGSVPKNFFPSVEKGLRNAVQKGVLAGYPLVGLKAVLYDGSYHPVDSNDMAFQTAARLAYQDGIPKAKPTILEPIGLLKVTIPDANLGDIMSDISSKRRGTVLGMTAEDGMQTVEAEVPMAEMGSYTIDLRSMTQGRGSFSCKFVRYEEAPGNVQQKVIEEAKKEQEA
;
A
#
# COMPACT_ATOMS: atom_id res chain seq x y z
N MET A 1 -2.45 -28.49 40.84
CA MET A 1 -2.46 -27.77 42.12
C MET A 1 -2.86 -28.69 43.25
N GLU A 2 -4.01 -29.35 43.21
CA GLU A 2 -4.46 -30.25 44.28
C GLU A 2 -3.44 -31.31 44.67
N LYS A 3 -2.90 -32.08 43.73
CA LYS A 3 -1.83 -33.06 43.97
C LYS A 3 -0.57 -32.49 44.64
N TYR A 4 -0.19 -31.25 44.32
CA TYR A 4 0.96 -30.62 44.96
C TYR A 4 0.69 -30.26 46.42
N PHE A 5 -0.53 -29.86 46.73
CA PHE A 5 -0.94 -29.55 48.11
C PHE A 5 -1.15 -30.80 48.97
N GLU A 6 -1.47 -31.97 48.36
CA GLU A 6 -1.64 -33.25 49.06
C GLU A 6 -0.27 -33.87 49.38
N ASP A 7 0.64 -33.95 48.42
CA ASP A 7 1.91 -34.66 48.54
C ASP A 7 3.13 -33.76 48.68
N MET A 8 2.99 -32.43 48.53
CA MET A 8 4.07 -31.42 48.46
C MET A 8 5.17 -31.72 47.42
N MET A 9 4.87 -32.65 46.50
CA MET A 9 5.78 -33.06 45.42
C MET A 9 4.94 -33.37 44.17
N LEU A 10 5.51 -33.07 43.00
CA LEU A 10 4.98 -33.46 41.70
C LEU A 10 5.83 -34.58 41.09
N SER A 11 5.17 -35.52 40.44
CA SER A 11 5.89 -36.48 39.60
C SER A 11 6.51 -35.82 38.40
N GLU A 12 7.52 -36.42 37.77
CA GLU A 12 8.09 -35.95 36.56
C GLU A 12 7.06 -35.80 35.41
N GLU A 13 6.15 -36.80 35.32
CA GLU A 13 5.04 -36.77 34.35
C GLU A 13 4.10 -35.58 34.57
N ASP A 14 3.71 -35.31 35.84
CA ASP A 14 2.84 -34.18 36.18
C ASP A 14 3.52 -32.84 35.87
N THR A 15 4.85 -32.75 36.10
CA THR A 15 5.65 -31.58 35.79
C THR A 15 5.69 -31.33 34.28
N VAL A 16 6.00 -32.36 33.47
CA VAL A 16 6.01 -32.26 32.00
C VAL A 16 4.64 -31.86 31.46
N LYS A 17 3.57 -32.49 31.99
CA LYS A 17 2.20 -32.14 31.58
C LYS A 17 1.82 -30.71 31.94
N GLY A 18 2.21 -30.25 33.13
CA GLY A 18 1.98 -28.87 33.57
C GLY A 18 2.72 -27.85 32.68
N LEU A 19 4.01 -28.13 32.35
CA LEU A 19 4.81 -27.32 31.44
C LEU A 19 4.21 -27.27 30.03
N ARG A 20 3.75 -28.40 29.47
CA ARG A 20 3.07 -28.45 28.16
C ARG A 20 1.81 -27.60 28.14
N LEU A 21 0.96 -27.71 29.16
CA LEU A 21 -0.26 -26.91 29.26
C LEU A 21 0.06 -25.42 29.38
N GLY A 22 0.97 -25.06 30.29
CA GLY A 22 1.37 -23.68 30.49
C GLY A 22 2.01 -23.06 29.25
N LEU A 23 2.76 -23.84 28.47
CA LEU A 23 3.36 -23.42 27.22
C LEU A 23 2.29 -23.21 26.12
N LYS A 24 1.32 -24.13 26.01
CA LYS A 24 0.18 -24.01 25.11
C LYS A 24 -0.66 -22.78 25.43
N ASP A 25 -0.92 -22.52 26.70
CA ASP A 25 -1.72 -21.39 27.18
C ASP A 25 -0.91 -20.08 27.28
N ARG A 26 0.39 -20.11 26.93
CA ARG A 26 1.32 -18.96 27.01
C ARG A 26 1.46 -18.37 28.42
N THR A 27 1.27 -19.18 29.45
CA THR A 27 1.48 -18.77 30.85
C THR A 27 2.86 -19.14 31.37
N VAL A 28 3.58 -20.03 30.67
CA VAL A 28 4.96 -20.47 31.00
C VAL A 28 5.85 -20.28 29.78
N PHE A 29 7.03 -19.71 30.00
CA PHE A 29 8.07 -19.48 28.99
C PHE A 29 9.38 -20.16 29.43
N PRO A 30 9.75 -21.33 28.87
CA PRO A 30 10.99 -22.01 29.23
C PRO A 30 12.21 -21.22 28.73
N VAL A 31 13.20 -21.07 29.60
CA VAL A 31 14.48 -20.46 29.30
C VAL A 31 15.57 -21.52 29.31
N LEU A 32 16.31 -21.66 28.21
CA LEU A 32 17.38 -22.61 28.01
C LEU A 32 18.68 -21.89 27.77
N CYS A 33 19.78 -22.41 28.35
CA CYS A 33 21.11 -21.85 28.17
C CYS A 33 21.96 -22.80 27.33
N GLY A 34 22.78 -22.24 26.47
CA GLY A 34 23.69 -23.04 25.64
C GLY A 34 24.75 -22.20 24.96
N ALA A 35 25.77 -22.88 24.40
CA ALA A 35 26.82 -22.28 23.60
C ALA A 35 26.88 -22.97 22.23
N ALA A 36 26.24 -22.36 21.22
CA ALA A 36 26.04 -22.93 19.89
C ALA A 36 27.38 -23.29 19.20
N GLY A 37 28.42 -22.45 19.38
CA GLY A 37 29.74 -22.69 18.77
C GLY A 37 30.47 -23.94 19.26
N SER A 38 30.21 -24.40 20.51
CA SER A 38 30.74 -25.59 21.10
C SER A 38 29.78 -26.78 21.16
N GLY A 39 28.50 -26.54 20.76
CA GLY A 39 27.44 -27.56 20.82
C GLY A 39 26.88 -27.81 22.22
N ILE A 40 27.32 -27.06 23.24
CA ILE A 40 26.82 -27.22 24.63
C ILE A 40 25.38 -26.79 24.70
N GLY A 41 24.51 -27.63 25.30
CA GLY A 41 23.09 -27.35 25.48
C GLY A 41 22.21 -27.65 24.26
N THR A 42 22.77 -28.03 23.10
CA THR A 42 21.98 -28.32 21.87
C THR A 42 21.02 -29.49 22.11
N GLU A 43 21.47 -30.55 22.78
CA GLU A 43 20.63 -31.71 23.11
C GLU A 43 19.44 -31.29 24.03
N SER A 44 19.72 -30.47 25.04
CA SER A 44 18.70 -29.98 25.96
C SER A 44 17.62 -29.15 25.22
N VAL A 45 18.00 -28.34 24.21
CA VAL A 45 17.05 -27.60 23.38
C VAL A 45 16.20 -28.57 22.56
N LEU A 46 16.80 -29.58 21.92
CA LEU A 46 16.07 -30.58 21.14
C LEU A 46 15.08 -31.39 22.04
N GLN A 47 15.55 -31.81 23.23
CA GLN A 47 14.69 -32.50 24.19
C GLN A 47 13.55 -31.60 24.69
N ALA A 48 13.79 -30.32 24.95
CA ALA A 48 12.75 -29.36 25.33
C ALA A 48 11.70 -29.19 24.24
N ILE A 49 12.12 -29.13 22.96
CA ILE A 49 11.19 -29.07 21.82
C ILE A 49 10.31 -30.33 21.80
N VAL A 50 10.90 -31.51 21.88
CA VAL A 50 10.17 -32.79 21.85
C VAL A 50 9.24 -32.96 23.05
N ASN A 51 9.68 -32.56 24.24
CA ASN A 51 8.95 -32.79 25.48
C ASN A 51 7.88 -31.75 25.76
N TYR A 52 8.09 -30.49 25.37
CA TYR A 52 7.23 -29.38 25.84
C TYR A 52 6.48 -28.64 24.72
N VAL A 53 7.03 -28.56 23.50
CA VAL A 53 6.37 -27.81 22.44
C VAL A 53 5.19 -28.60 21.88
N PRO A 54 3.98 -28.00 21.81
CA PRO A 54 2.81 -28.69 21.29
C PRO A 54 2.97 -29.05 19.80
N SER A 55 2.57 -30.27 19.45
CA SER A 55 2.48 -30.73 18.07
C SER A 55 1.22 -30.18 17.39
N PRO A 56 1.09 -30.25 16.06
CA PRO A 56 -0.17 -29.91 15.37
C PRO A 56 -1.38 -30.66 15.91
N ALA A 57 -1.23 -31.94 16.32
CA ALA A 57 -2.30 -32.73 16.93
C ALA A 57 -2.77 -32.19 18.28
N ASP A 58 -1.87 -31.57 19.06
CA ASP A 58 -2.21 -30.96 20.36
C ASP A 58 -3.00 -29.64 20.20
N ILE A 59 -3.00 -29.01 19.01
CA ILE A 59 -3.75 -27.77 18.73
C ILE A 59 -5.25 -28.07 18.66
N GLY A 60 -5.63 -29.18 18.04
CA GLY A 60 -6.99 -29.67 17.93
C GLY A 60 -7.83 -28.98 16.87
N GLU A 61 -7.99 -27.65 16.94
CA GLU A 61 -8.81 -26.86 16.02
C GLU A 61 -8.12 -25.55 15.64
N VAL A 62 -8.34 -25.07 14.42
CA VAL A 62 -7.93 -23.74 13.94
C VAL A 62 -9.16 -22.95 13.55
N ALA A 63 -9.13 -21.62 13.77
CA ALA A 63 -10.22 -20.74 13.38
C ALA A 63 -10.31 -20.61 11.86
N THR A 64 -11.51 -20.48 11.34
CA THR A 64 -11.79 -20.18 9.92
C THR A 64 -12.18 -18.72 9.75
N ALA A 65 -12.15 -18.20 8.51
CA ALA A 65 -12.42 -16.79 8.22
C ALA A 65 -13.87 -16.37 8.53
N ASP A 66 -14.80 -17.30 8.45
CA ASP A 66 -16.23 -17.13 8.77
C ASP A 66 -16.55 -17.22 10.29
N GLY A 67 -15.52 -17.38 11.13
CA GLY A 67 -15.67 -17.54 12.59
C GLY A 67 -15.97 -18.98 13.04
N GLY A 68 -15.98 -19.92 12.11
CA GLY A 68 -16.06 -21.35 12.39
C GLY A 68 -14.74 -21.95 12.88
N LYS A 69 -14.65 -23.27 12.87
CA LYS A 69 -13.47 -24.04 13.30
C LYS A 69 -13.20 -25.19 12.34
N LEU A 70 -11.96 -25.36 11.97
CA LEU A 70 -11.44 -26.51 11.22
C LEU A 70 -10.72 -27.45 12.19
N ALA A 71 -11.14 -28.71 12.25
CA ALA A 71 -10.45 -29.73 13.02
C ALA A 71 -9.10 -30.07 12.37
N VAL A 72 -8.06 -30.15 13.19
CA VAL A 72 -6.73 -30.61 12.79
C VAL A 72 -6.75 -32.14 12.79
N ASP A 73 -7.24 -32.74 11.69
CA ASP A 73 -7.43 -34.19 11.57
C ASP A 73 -6.69 -34.73 10.34
N PRO A 74 -5.74 -35.67 10.51
CA PRO A 74 -5.04 -36.32 9.40
C PRO A 74 -5.95 -37.06 8.41
N ASN A 75 -7.14 -37.49 8.86
CA ASN A 75 -8.12 -38.22 8.06
C ASN A 75 -9.27 -37.32 7.57
N GLY A 76 -9.25 -36.05 7.91
CA GLY A 76 -10.25 -35.07 7.51
C GLY A 76 -10.13 -34.63 6.04
N PRO A 77 -11.01 -33.76 5.58
CA PRO A 77 -10.88 -33.14 4.27
C PRO A 77 -9.62 -32.27 4.20
N VAL A 78 -9.00 -32.26 3.01
CA VAL A 78 -7.74 -31.51 2.82
C VAL A 78 -7.98 -30.03 2.93
N CYS A 79 -7.21 -29.38 3.80
CA CYS A 79 -7.08 -27.93 3.89
C CYS A 79 -5.63 -27.57 4.17
N ALA A 80 -5.09 -26.65 3.37
CA ALA A 80 -3.73 -26.17 3.54
C ALA A 80 -3.65 -24.66 3.32
N PHE A 81 -2.68 -24.03 3.99
CA PHE A 81 -2.45 -22.60 3.95
C PHE A 81 -1.12 -22.30 3.25
N VAL A 82 -1.17 -21.43 2.24
CA VAL A 82 0.01 -20.93 1.52
C VAL A 82 0.61 -19.80 2.36
N PHE A 83 1.62 -20.10 3.17
CA PHE A 83 2.20 -19.11 4.07
C PHE A 83 3.38 -18.35 3.46
N LYS A 84 3.96 -18.85 2.35
CA LYS A 84 5.09 -18.23 1.65
C LYS A 84 5.15 -18.65 0.19
N THR A 85 5.58 -17.72 -0.67
CA THR A 85 5.99 -18.00 -2.05
C THR A 85 7.44 -17.57 -2.25
N ILE A 86 8.19 -18.28 -3.09
CA ILE A 86 9.54 -17.92 -3.51
C ILE A 86 9.61 -18.07 -5.02
N SER A 87 10.18 -17.07 -5.69
CA SER A 87 10.48 -17.12 -7.11
C SER A 87 11.99 -17.05 -7.32
N ASP A 88 12.56 -18.07 -7.91
CA ASP A 88 13.99 -18.14 -8.27
C ASP A 88 14.17 -18.36 -9.78
N GLN A 89 15.41 -18.60 -10.21
CA GLN A 89 15.75 -18.89 -11.60
C GLN A 89 15.17 -20.23 -12.12
N PHE A 90 14.73 -21.12 -11.23
CA PHE A 90 14.16 -22.44 -11.56
C PHE A 90 12.63 -22.41 -11.59
N GLY A 91 12.01 -21.35 -11.08
CA GLY A 91 10.57 -21.16 -11.09
C GLY A 91 10.00 -20.66 -9.77
N LYS A 92 8.67 -20.75 -9.68
CA LYS A 92 7.92 -20.36 -8.48
C LYS A 92 7.59 -21.58 -7.64
N TYR A 93 7.81 -21.45 -6.34
CA TYR A 93 7.43 -22.42 -5.31
C TYR A 93 6.45 -21.79 -4.33
N SER A 94 5.34 -22.47 -4.09
CA SER A 94 4.39 -22.11 -3.03
C SER A 94 4.57 -23.06 -1.87
N PHE A 95 4.91 -22.52 -0.69
CA PHE A 95 5.06 -23.27 0.55
C PHE A 95 3.72 -23.34 1.24
N ILE A 96 3.25 -24.56 1.48
CA ILE A 96 2.00 -24.82 2.17
C ILE A 96 2.25 -25.51 3.52
N LYS A 97 1.42 -25.16 4.51
CA LYS A 97 1.25 -25.93 5.74
C LYS A 97 -0.07 -26.68 5.64
N VAL A 98 -0.01 -28.00 5.72
CA VAL A 98 -1.21 -28.85 5.73
C VAL A 98 -1.85 -28.78 7.11
N LEU A 99 -3.10 -28.33 7.21
CA LEU A 99 -3.81 -28.16 8.48
C LEU A 99 -4.85 -29.26 8.73
N SER A 100 -5.37 -29.87 7.68
CA SER A 100 -6.29 -31.01 7.76
C SER A 100 -6.09 -31.91 6.57
N GLY A 101 -6.34 -33.19 6.75
CA GLY A 101 -6.24 -34.20 5.73
C GLY A 101 -4.82 -34.55 5.30
N LYS A 102 -4.72 -35.14 4.12
CA LYS A 102 -3.47 -35.58 3.50
C LYS A 102 -3.40 -35.12 2.05
N VAL A 103 -2.38 -34.34 1.74
CA VAL A 103 -2.08 -33.90 0.38
C VAL A 103 -1.25 -34.95 -0.33
N VAL A 104 -1.71 -35.40 -1.49
CA VAL A 104 -0.99 -36.38 -2.35
C VAL A 104 -0.72 -35.78 -3.71
N SER A 105 0.29 -36.31 -4.40
CA SER A 105 0.58 -35.90 -5.78
C SER A 105 -0.64 -36.08 -6.68
N ASP A 106 -0.81 -35.20 -7.64
CA ASP A 106 -1.93 -35.19 -8.59
C ASP A 106 -3.34 -34.89 -8.00
N LEU A 107 -3.43 -34.57 -6.71
CA LEU A 107 -4.68 -34.09 -6.10
C LEU A 107 -5.08 -32.74 -6.74
N SER A 108 -6.38 -32.52 -6.87
CA SER A 108 -6.90 -31.21 -7.29
C SER A 108 -7.41 -30.45 -6.07
N LEU A 109 -6.91 -29.24 -5.84
CA LEU A 109 -7.32 -28.37 -4.73
C LEU A 109 -7.94 -27.08 -5.28
N ARG A 110 -8.95 -26.59 -4.60
CA ARG A 110 -9.60 -25.32 -4.87
C ARG A 110 -8.89 -24.20 -4.11
N ASN A 111 -8.48 -23.15 -4.81
CA ASN A 111 -7.98 -21.92 -4.22
C ASN A 111 -9.16 -21.02 -3.88
N MET A 112 -9.34 -20.67 -2.61
CA MET A 112 -10.49 -19.91 -2.14
C MET A 112 -10.52 -18.47 -2.66
N ARG A 113 -9.34 -17.83 -2.83
CA ARG A 113 -9.26 -16.46 -3.36
C ARG A 113 -9.67 -16.36 -4.83
N THR A 114 -9.23 -17.29 -5.69
CA THR A 114 -9.48 -17.24 -7.14
C THR A 114 -10.66 -18.10 -7.57
N SER A 115 -11.17 -18.96 -6.69
CA SER A 115 -12.16 -19.99 -6.99
C SER A 115 -11.72 -20.98 -8.07
N SER A 116 -10.44 -20.99 -8.44
CA SER A 116 -9.88 -21.95 -9.39
C SER A 116 -9.61 -23.29 -8.71
N THR A 117 -9.74 -24.37 -9.47
CA THR A 117 -9.32 -25.71 -9.03
C THR A 117 -8.07 -26.09 -9.80
N ASP A 118 -6.98 -26.25 -9.08
CA ASP A 118 -5.67 -26.47 -9.65
C ASP A 118 -5.20 -27.90 -9.32
N LYS A 119 -4.69 -28.61 -10.33
CA LYS A 119 -4.05 -29.90 -10.13
C LYS A 119 -2.65 -29.69 -9.57
N LEU A 120 -2.31 -30.37 -8.48
CA LEU A 120 -1.02 -30.26 -7.83
C LEU A 120 0.11 -30.75 -8.73
N GLY A 121 1.18 -29.96 -8.76
CA GLY A 121 2.45 -30.37 -9.30
C GLY A 121 3.26 -31.24 -8.34
N ARG A 122 4.56 -31.32 -8.57
CA ARG A 122 5.47 -32.04 -7.69
C ARG A 122 5.60 -31.33 -6.36
N MET A 123 5.64 -32.12 -5.28
CA MET A 123 5.83 -31.63 -3.91
C MET A 123 7.26 -31.92 -3.45
N TYR A 124 7.80 -31.01 -2.66
CA TYR A 124 9.17 -31.09 -2.14
C TYR A 124 9.22 -30.72 -0.67
N THR A 125 10.02 -31.47 0.09
CA THR A 125 10.54 -30.97 1.38
C THR A 125 11.84 -30.22 1.12
N MET A 126 12.02 -29.08 1.79
CA MET A 126 13.15 -28.19 1.57
C MET A 126 14.05 -28.15 2.80
N CYS A 127 15.36 -28.32 2.60
CA CYS A 127 16.38 -28.14 3.62
C CYS A 127 17.47 -27.21 3.07
N GLY A 128 17.39 -25.92 3.39
CA GLY A 128 18.21 -24.90 2.75
C GLY A 128 17.96 -24.87 1.23
N LYS A 129 19.00 -25.09 0.43
CA LYS A 129 18.93 -25.18 -1.05
C LYS A 129 18.60 -26.57 -1.58
N LYS A 130 18.61 -27.60 -0.71
CA LYS A 130 18.33 -28.97 -1.11
C LYS A 130 16.84 -29.25 -1.07
N SER A 131 16.26 -29.65 -2.21
CA SER A 131 14.90 -30.11 -2.34
C SER A 131 14.87 -31.63 -2.44
N THR A 132 13.94 -32.28 -1.73
CA THR A 132 13.68 -33.72 -1.83
C THR A 132 12.22 -33.91 -2.23
N GLU A 133 12.00 -34.59 -3.35
CA GLU A 133 10.63 -34.86 -3.84
C GLU A 133 9.92 -35.83 -2.89
N VAL A 134 8.67 -35.51 -2.55
CA VAL A 134 7.79 -36.33 -1.72
C VAL A 134 6.47 -36.57 -2.42
N LYS A 135 5.87 -37.73 -2.20
CA LYS A 135 4.59 -38.10 -2.84
C LYS A 135 3.38 -37.70 -2.03
N GLU A 136 3.55 -37.49 -0.74
CA GLU A 136 2.48 -37.16 0.21
C GLU A 136 2.97 -36.22 1.31
N ALA A 137 2.07 -35.44 1.84
CA ALA A 137 2.26 -34.60 3.03
C ALA A 137 1.02 -34.71 3.92
N CYS A 138 1.24 -35.01 5.18
CA CYS A 138 0.19 -35.19 6.17
C CYS A 138 -0.12 -33.87 6.88
N CYS A 139 -1.23 -33.86 7.59
CA CYS A 139 -1.59 -32.77 8.50
C CYS A 139 -0.42 -32.45 9.44
N GLY A 140 -0.01 -31.18 9.48
CA GLY A 140 1.14 -30.66 10.21
C GLY A 140 2.41 -30.48 9.37
N ASP A 141 2.51 -31.14 8.21
CA ASP A 141 3.68 -31.03 7.35
C ASP A 141 3.73 -29.70 6.60
N ILE A 142 4.97 -29.29 6.31
CA ILE A 142 5.28 -28.16 5.44
C ILE A 142 5.96 -28.66 4.18
N VAL A 143 5.36 -28.37 3.02
CA VAL A 143 5.92 -28.76 1.72
C VAL A 143 5.89 -27.59 0.74
N ALA A 144 6.80 -27.62 -0.23
CA ALA A 144 6.84 -26.68 -1.35
C ALA A 144 6.23 -27.34 -2.60
N ILE A 145 5.36 -26.61 -3.29
CA ILE A 145 4.75 -27.07 -4.55
C ILE A 145 5.21 -26.15 -5.68
N GLY A 146 5.77 -26.71 -6.72
CA GLY A 146 6.26 -25.97 -7.87
C GLY A 146 5.17 -25.60 -8.87
N LYS A 147 5.35 -24.48 -9.57
CA LYS A 147 4.53 -24.07 -10.73
C LYS A 147 3.06 -23.78 -10.42
N MET A 148 2.74 -23.29 -9.23
CA MET A 148 1.38 -22.88 -8.86
C MET A 148 1.25 -21.35 -8.93
N GLU A 149 0.08 -20.87 -9.38
CA GLU A 149 -0.25 -19.43 -9.39
C GLU A 149 -0.81 -18.92 -8.04
N TRP A 150 -0.53 -19.66 -6.98
CA TRP A 150 -0.95 -19.32 -5.63
C TRP A 150 -0.12 -18.17 -5.07
N LYS A 151 -0.74 -17.40 -4.19
CA LYS A 151 -0.09 -16.28 -3.48
C LYS A 151 0.02 -16.58 -2.00
N THR A 152 0.96 -15.94 -1.35
CA THR A 152 1.07 -15.94 0.11
C THR A 152 -0.25 -15.43 0.72
N GLY A 153 -0.82 -16.20 1.66
CA GLY A 153 -2.12 -15.93 2.27
C GLY A 153 -3.30 -16.71 1.66
N ASP A 154 -3.10 -17.42 0.53
CA ASP A 154 -4.15 -18.24 -0.05
C ASP A 154 -4.47 -19.47 0.81
N THR A 155 -5.76 -19.80 0.90
CA THR A 155 -6.21 -21.11 1.39
C THR A 155 -6.52 -22.00 0.21
N VAL A 156 -6.04 -23.23 0.27
CA VAL A 156 -6.34 -24.27 -0.72
C VAL A 156 -6.95 -25.48 -0.03
N CYS A 157 -8.08 -25.97 -0.55
CA CYS A 157 -8.86 -27.01 0.10
C CYS A 157 -9.50 -28.00 -0.89
N ASP A 158 -10.07 -29.06 -0.36
CA ASP A 158 -10.90 -30.00 -1.11
C ASP A 158 -12.09 -29.25 -1.73
N PRO A 159 -12.33 -29.32 -3.05
CA PRO A 159 -13.47 -28.66 -3.69
C PRO A 159 -14.85 -29.06 -3.15
N LYS A 160 -14.96 -30.17 -2.43
CA LYS A 160 -16.20 -30.63 -1.82
C LYS A 160 -16.40 -30.09 -0.40
N ASN A 161 -15.34 -29.60 0.23
CA ASN A 161 -15.35 -29.09 1.60
C ASN A 161 -14.61 -27.76 1.59
N GLU A 162 -15.28 -26.70 1.13
CA GLU A 162 -14.72 -25.36 1.01
C GLU A 162 -14.56 -24.73 2.39
N VAL A 163 -13.31 -24.40 2.72
CA VAL A 163 -12.95 -23.73 3.98
C VAL A 163 -11.95 -22.62 3.65
N GLU A 164 -12.16 -21.44 4.20
CA GLU A 164 -11.24 -20.33 4.09
C GLU A 164 -10.62 -20.02 5.46
N LEU A 165 -9.31 -19.85 5.49
CA LEU A 165 -8.56 -19.51 6.69
C LEU A 165 -8.38 -18.01 6.80
N PRO A 166 -8.23 -17.44 8.02
CA PRO A 166 -8.02 -16.02 8.19
C PRO A 166 -6.77 -15.54 7.46
N ALA A 167 -6.89 -14.39 6.81
CA ALA A 167 -5.75 -13.75 6.16
C ALA A 167 -4.66 -13.36 7.18
N ILE A 168 -3.40 -13.34 6.73
CA ILE A 168 -2.29 -12.85 7.53
C ILE A 168 -2.49 -11.36 7.80
N LYS A 169 -2.60 -10.96 9.06
CA LYS A 169 -2.65 -9.56 9.45
C LYS A 169 -1.24 -8.98 9.44
N LEU A 170 -0.97 -8.11 8.49
CA LEU A 170 0.28 -7.38 8.39
C LEU A 170 0.10 -5.95 8.89
N ALA A 171 1.17 -5.37 9.43
CA ALA A 171 1.21 -3.94 9.71
C ALA A 171 1.12 -3.15 8.39
N GLU A 172 0.41 -2.03 8.40
CA GLU A 172 0.34 -1.15 7.23
C GLU A 172 1.73 -0.57 6.95
N PRO A 173 2.17 -0.53 5.66
CA PRO A 173 3.42 0.11 5.28
C PRO A 173 3.40 1.59 5.67
N CYS A 174 4.40 2.04 6.39
CA CYS A 174 4.46 3.40 6.94
C CYS A 174 5.65 4.24 6.44
N TYR A 175 6.54 3.65 5.64
CA TYR A 175 7.70 4.33 5.03
C TYR A 175 7.64 4.22 3.52
N SER A 176 7.50 5.37 2.85
CA SER A 176 7.31 5.44 1.40
C SER A 176 8.44 6.21 0.72
N MET A 177 9.02 5.63 -0.33
CA MET A 177 10.04 6.26 -1.16
C MET A 177 9.73 6.08 -2.64
N ALA A 178 10.05 7.09 -3.43
CA ALA A 178 10.07 6.95 -4.88
C ALA A 178 11.33 6.17 -5.29
N ILE A 179 11.15 5.15 -6.13
CA ILE A 179 12.22 4.31 -6.63
C ILE A 179 12.36 4.48 -8.14
N SER A 180 13.58 4.66 -8.60
CA SER A 180 13.91 4.75 -10.03
C SER A 180 15.19 3.97 -10.34
N PRO A 181 15.36 3.46 -11.57
CA PRO A 181 16.63 2.86 -11.97
C PRO A 181 17.71 3.92 -12.10
N LYS A 182 18.95 3.60 -11.70
CA LYS A 182 20.11 4.47 -11.97
C LYS A 182 20.43 4.59 -13.48
N THR A 183 20.13 3.56 -14.24
CA THR A 183 20.32 3.52 -15.70
C THR A 183 18.98 3.75 -16.39
N LYS A 184 18.88 4.81 -17.19
CA LYS A 184 17.67 5.14 -17.97
C LYS A 184 17.18 3.94 -18.81
N GLY A 185 15.87 3.72 -18.85
CA GLY A 185 15.24 2.69 -19.65
C GLY A 185 15.18 1.29 -18.98
N GLN A 186 15.48 1.20 -17.69
CA GLN A 186 15.34 -0.04 -16.92
C GLN A 186 14.10 -0.06 -16.00
N ASP A 187 13.15 0.85 -16.21
CA ASP A 187 11.94 0.99 -15.39
C ASP A 187 11.12 -0.30 -15.35
N ASP A 188 10.94 -0.96 -16.50
CA ASP A 188 10.22 -2.23 -16.60
C ASP A 188 10.90 -3.36 -15.81
N LYS A 189 12.24 -3.36 -15.75
CA LYS A 189 12.98 -4.34 -14.96
C LYS A 189 12.81 -4.08 -13.47
N VAL A 190 12.81 -2.82 -13.03
CA VAL A 190 12.51 -2.46 -11.64
C VAL A 190 11.10 -2.91 -11.28
N ALA A 191 10.10 -2.56 -12.10
CA ALA A 191 8.70 -2.90 -11.88
C ALA A 191 8.50 -4.42 -11.79
N SER A 192 9.02 -5.18 -12.78
CA SER A 192 8.91 -6.64 -12.81
C SER A 192 9.67 -7.32 -11.68
N GLY A 193 10.85 -6.80 -11.31
CA GLY A 193 11.62 -7.30 -10.19
C GLY A 193 10.90 -7.09 -8.85
N LEU A 194 10.36 -5.88 -8.62
CA LEU A 194 9.57 -5.59 -7.42
C LEU A 194 8.27 -6.40 -7.35
N ALA A 195 7.59 -6.60 -8.48
CA ALA A 195 6.40 -7.44 -8.52
C ALA A 195 6.70 -8.88 -8.07
N ARG A 196 7.82 -9.45 -8.53
CA ARG A 196 8.27 -10.79 -8.06
C ARG A 196 8.67 -10.80 -6.59
N LEU A 197 9.35 -9.76 -6.10
CA LEU A 197 9.66 -9.63 -4.67
C LEU A 197 8.40 -9.48 -3.82
N ASN A 198 7.36 -8.81 -4.33
CA ASN A 198 6.08 -8.65 -3.64
C ASN A 198 5.29 -9.98 -3.55
N GLU A 199 5.49 -10.90 -4.50
CA GLU A 199 4.96 -12.27 -4.36
C GLU A 199 5.60 -13.02 -3.18
N GLU A 200 6.89 -12.76 -2.89
CA GLU A 200 7.61 -13.38 -1.77
C GLU A 200 7.33 -12.70 -0.43
N ASP A 201 7.20 -11.38 -0.44
CA ASP A 201 6.99 -10.53 0.74
C ASP A 201 5.82 -9.57 0.49
N ILE A 202 4.66 -9.94 1.02
CA ILE A 202 3.42 -9.15 0.90
C ILE A 202 3.36 -7.98 1.88
N SER A 203 4.39 -7.75 2.70
CA SER A 203 4.44 -6.68 3.71
C SER A 203 4.83 -5.32 3.16
N PHE A 204 5.19 -5.20 1.89
CA PHE A 204 5.40 -3.93 1.21
C PHE A 204 4.43 -3.76 0.04
N THR A 205 4.20 -2.52 -0.37
CA THR A 205 3.36 -2.18 -1.53
C THR A 205 4.16 -1.45 -2.60
N LEU A 206 3.73 -1.61 -3.84
CA LEU A 206 4.27 -0.91 -5.00
C LEU A 206 3.13 -0.23 -5.74
N VAL A 207 3.21 1.09 -5.89
CA VAL A 207 2.22 1.90 -6.58
C VAL A 207 2.91 2.75 -7.65
N ASN A 208 2.42 2.66 -8.88
CA ASN A 208 2.79 3.63 -9.91
C ASN A 208 1.83 4.81 -9.83
N ASN A 209 2.30 5.90 -9.24
CA ASN A 209 1.50 7.11 -9.07
C ASN A 209 1.46 7.88 -10.38
N ALA A 210 0.32 7.86 -11.06
CA ALA A 210 0.12 8.52 -12.34
C ALA A 210 0.18 10.06 -12.25
N GLU A 211 -0.11 10.64 -11.08
CA GLU A 211 -0.11 12.10 -10.88
C GLU A 211 1.31 12.63 -10.69
N THR A 212 2.10 11.96 -9.88
CA THR A 212 3.49 12.37 -9.62
C THR A 212 4.49 11.77 -10.59
N HIS A 213 4.03 10.87 -11.48
CA HIS A 213 4.85 10.09 -12.41
C HIS A 213 6.01 9.36 -11.69
N GLN A 214 5.73 8.86 -10.48
CA GLN A 214 6.72 8.14 -9.69
C GLN A 214 6.22 6.73 -9.38
N MET A 215 7.16 5.79 -9.43
CA MET A 215 6.98 4.47 -8.83
C MET A 215 7.32 4.60 -7.35
N VAL A 216 6.34 4.36 -6.47
CA VAL A 216 6.49 4.48 -5.02
C VAL A 216 6.46 3.10 -4.39
N ILE A 217 7.49 2.81 -3.61
CA ILE A 217 7.59 1.63 -2.76
C ILE A 217 7.31 2.02 -1.32
N SER A 218 6.43 1.28 -0.65
CA SER A 218 6.08 1.53 0.75
C SER A 218 6.27 0.26 1.57
N GLY A 219 7.03 0.36 2.64
CA GLY A 219 7.37 -0.74 3.56
C GLY A 219 7.25 -0.33 5.02
N ALA A 220 7.59 -1.25 5.91
CA ALA A 220 7.58 -1.03 7.35
C ALA A 220 8.69 -0.06 7.84
N GLY A 221 9.70 0.19 7.02
CA GLY A 221 10.79 1.12 7.35
C GLY A 221 11.88 1.15 6.27
N ASP A 222 12.87 2.00 6.51
CA ASP A 222 14.04 2.24 5.66
C ASP A 222 14.84 0.96 5.37
N ILE A 223 15.15 0.17 6.40
CA ILE A 223 15.91 -1.09 6.26
C ILE A 223 15.20 -2.06 5.30
N GLN A 224 13.88 -2.19 5.36
CA GLN A 224 13.16 -3.07 4.45
C GLN A 224 13.30 -2.60 3.00
N VAL A 225 13.14 -1.30 2.76
CA VAL A 225 13.26 -0.71 1.42
C VAL A 225 14.69 -0.88 0.88
N ASP A 226 15.72 -0.68 1.71
CA ASP A 226 17.11 -0.91 1.34
C ASP A 226 17.39 -2.39 1.00
N VAL A 227 16.83 -3.32 1.77
CA VAL A 227 16.93 -4.76 1.48
C VAL A 227 16.26 -5.10 0.14
N LEU A 228 15.12 -4.50 -0.18
CA LEU A 228 14.45 -4.69 -1.47
C LEU A 228 15.32 -4.17 -2.62
N CYS A 229 15.96 -3.00 -2.48
CA CYS A 229 16.92 -2.48 -3.44
C CYS A 229 18.14 -3.40 -3.61
N ALA A 230 18.68 -3.93 -2.51
CA ALA A 230 19.79 -4.89 -2.55
C ALA A 230 19.39 -6.21 -3.25
N LYS A 231 18.17 -6.69 -3.03
CA LYS A 231 17.63 -7.85 -3.75
C LYS A 231 17.42 -7.58 -5.24
N LEU A 232 16.94 -6.38 -5.63
CA LEU A 232 16.86 -5.98 -7.04
C LEU A 232 18.22 -6.04 -7.72
N LYS A 233 19.26 -5.50 -7.07
CA LYS A 233 20.63 -5.55 -7.60
C LYS A 233 21.15 -6.99 -7.70
N SER A 234 21.03 -7.78 -6.64
CA SER A 234 21.65 -9.12 -6.57
C SER A 234 20.94 -10.18 -7.42
N ARG A 235 19.61 -10.11 -7.52
CA ARG A 235 18.80 -11.13 -8.23
C ARG A 235 18.45 -10.74 -9.66
N PHE A 236 18.19 -9.44 -9.89
CA PHE A 236 17.69 -8.93 -11.18
C PHE A 236 18.71 -8.05 -11.93
N GLY A 237 19.88 -7.76 -11.30
CA GLY A 237 20.95 -6.99 -11.92
C GLY A 237 20.57 -5.53 -12.18
N VAL A 238 19.67 -4.94 -11.39
CA VAL A 238 19.20 -3.56 -11.54
C VAL A 238 19.60 -2.74 -10.32
N GLU A 239 20.39 -1.70 -10.54
CA GLU A 239 20.68 -0.70 -9.51
C GLU A 239 19.60 0.39 -9.49
N THR A 240 19.15 0.73 -8.30
CA THR A 240 18.09 1.72 -8.08
C THR A 240 18.56 2.89 -7.24
N GLU A 241 17.87 4.01 -7.40
CA GLU A 241 18.00 5.21 -6.58
C GLU A 241 16.67 5.45 -5.86
N LEU A 242 16.75 5.82 -4.58
CA LEU A 242 15.60 6.19 -3.76
C LEU A 242 15.58 7.70 -3.59
N LYS A 243 14.40 8.30 -3.75
CA LYS A 243 14.11 9.71 -3.48
C LYS A 243 12.86 9.83 -2.62
N PRO A 244 12.70 10.90 -1.84
CA PRO A 244 11.42 11.15 -1.16
C PRO A 244 10.27 11.12 -2.17
N ALA A 245 9.18 10.44 -1.80
CA ALA A 245 7.98 10.43 -2.62
C ALA A 245 7.38 11.84 -2.66
N ARG A 246 6.98 12.28 -3.85
CA ARG A 246 6.32 13.58 -4.02
C ARG A 246 4.94 13.55 -3.37
N VAL A 247 4.60 14.64 -2.74
CA VAL A 247 3.26 14.84 -2.19
C VAL A 247 2.32 15.26 -3.32
N ALA A 248 1.16 14.62 -3.40
CA ALA A 248 0.15 14.96 -4.39
C ALA A 248 -0.66 16.18 -3.93
N TYR A 249 -0.12 17.38 -4.15
CA TYR A 249 -0.84 18.62 -3.92
C TYR A 249 -1.96 18.82 -4.94
N ARG A 250 -2.85 19.78 -4.66
CA ARG A 250 -3.88 20.25 -5.59
C ARG A 250 -3.83 21.77 -5.69
N GLU A 251 -4.43 22.30 -6.75
CA GLU A 251 -4.67 23.75 -6.87
C GLU A 251 -6.18 24.01 -6.83
N LYS A 252 -6.60 25.16 -6.33
CA LYS A 252 -7.99 25.62 -6.29
C LYS A 252 -8.03 27.12 -6.50
N ILE A 253 -9.11 27.63 -7.12
CA ILE A 253 -9.35 29.07 -7.23
C ILE A 253 -10.25 29.56 -6.09
N LYS A 254 -10.07 30.82 -5.66
CA LYS A 254 -10.87 31.46 -4.60
C LYS A 254 -11.83 32.52 -5.13
N ALA A 255 -11.65 32.99 -6.34
CA ALA A 255 -12.43 34.06 -6.91
C ALA A 255 -13.00 33.67 -8.28
N LYS A 256 -14.18 34.17 -8.55
CA LYS A 256 -14.78 34.10 -9.88
C LYS A 256 -14.03 34.96 -10.87
N VAL A 257 -13.86 34.50 -12.09
CA VAL A 257 -13.23 35.24 -13.19
C VAL A 257 -13.90 34.91 -14.52
N GLU A 258 -13.88 35.86 -15.41
CA GLU A 258 -14.26 35.70 -16.81
C GLU A 258 -13.04 35.80 -17.67
N ALA A 259 -12.87 34.90 -18.63
CA ALA A 259 -11.73 34.83 -19.49
C ALA A 259 -12.13 34.56 -20.94
N HIS A 260 -11.32 35.12 -21.83
CA HIS A 260 -11.48 35.00 -23.27
C HIS A 260 -10.36 34.17 -23.85
N GLY A 261 -10.70 33.13 -24.59
CA GLY A 261 -9.74 32.30 -25.28
C GLY A 261 -10.01 32.26 -26.77
N ARG A 262 -9.03 32.75 -27.56
CA ARG A 262 -9.14 32.80 -29.02
C ARG A 262 -7.96 32.12 -29.69
N HIS A 263 -8.29 31.09 -30.47
CA HIS A 263 -7.31 30.43 -31.35
C HIS A 263 -7.62 30.71 -32.79
N LYS A 264 -6.68 31.41 -33.49
CA LYS A 264 -6.74 31.68 -34.92
C LYS A 264 -5.41 31.35 -35.56
N LYS A 265 -5.40 30.37 -36.46
CA LYS A 265 -4.21 29.98 -37.20
C LYS A 265 -4.55 29.87 -38.69
N GLN A 266 -3.81 30.61 -39.54
CA GLN A 266 -3.90 30.53 -41.01
C GLN A 266 -2.52 30.23 -41.52
N SER A 267 -2.25 28.99 -41.96
CA SER A 267 -1.00 28.58 -42.55
C SER A 267 -1.31 27.64 -43.71
N GLY A 268 -1.41 28.17 -44.92
CA GLY A 268 -1.48 27.43 -46.19
C GLY A 268 -2.35 26.15 -46.19
N GLY A 269 -3.66 26.27 -46.32
CA GLY A 269 -4.63 25.19 -46.28
C GLY A 269 -5.89 25.53 -45.45
N SER A 270 -6.60 24.56 -44.91
CA SER A 270 -7.73 24.83 -44.02
C SER A 270 -7.25 25.52 -42.74
N GLY A 271 -7.83 26.68 -42.41
CA GLY A 271 -7.54 27.43 -41.20
C GLY A 271 -8.03 26.72 -39.93
N GLN A 272 -7.60 27.26 -38.79
CA GLN A 272 -8.14 26.82 -37.46
C GLN A 272 -8.71 28.06 -36.77
N PHE A 273 -9.98 27.98 -36.36
CA PHE A 273 -10.63 29.07 -35.66
C PHE A 273 -11.46 28.52 -34.50
N GLY A 274 -11.22 29.03 -33.30
CA GLY A 274 -12.02 28.75 -32.09
C GLY A 274 -11.99 29.99 -31.19
N ASP A 275 -13.13 30.40 -30.67
CA ASP A 275 -13.27 31.61 -29.86
C ASP A 275 -14.34 31.37 -28.81
N VAL A 276 -13.94 31.48 -27.53
CA VAL A 276 -14.79 31.15 -26.39
C VAL A 276 -14.63 32.16 -25.25
N TRP A 277 -15.72 32.51 -24.62
CA TRP A 277 -15.79 33.24 -23.36
C TRP A 277 -16.24 32.28 -22.28
N ILE A 278 -15.39 32.09 -21.23
CA ILE A 278 -15.64 31.15 -20.18
C ILE A 278 -15.56 31.84 -18.81
N ARG A 279 -16.56 31.59 -18.00
CA ARG A 279 -16.64 32.04 -16.63
C ARG A 279 -16.17 30.88 -15.73
N PHE A 280 -15.12 31.11 -14.96
CA PHE A 280 -14.59 30.17 -13.98
C PHE A 280 -15.03 30.56 -12.59
N GLU A 281 -15.62 29.62 -11.85
CA GLU A 281 -16.15 29.81 -10.50
C GLU A 281 -15.63 28.73 -9.57
N PRO A 282 -15.24 29.06 -8.31
CA PRO A 282 -14.95 28.02 -7.33
C PRO A 282 -16.23 27.27 -6.97
N GLN A 283 -16.12 25.96 -6.72
CA GLN A 283 -17.22 25.14 -6.25
C GLN A 283 -16.71 24.10 -5.24
N ASP A 284 -17.57 23.62 -4.34
CA ASP A 284 -17.26 22.68 -3.26
C ASP A 284 -18.09 21.38 -3.36
N GLU A 285 -18.87 21.21 -4.43
CA GLU A 285 -19.75 20.04 -4.60
C GLU A 285 -18.99 18.79 -5.03
N SER A 286 -17.88 18.98 -5.77
CA SER A 286 -17.07 17.89 -6.32
C SER A 286 -15.64 18.35 -6.55
N ASP A 287 -14.68 17.43 -6.39
CA ASP A 287 -13.29 17.66 -6.80
C ASP A 287 -13.15 17.72 -8.33
N ASP A 288 -14.06 17.08 -9.07
CA ASP A 288 -14.09 17.12 -10.51
C ASP A 288 -14.59 18.47 -11.04
N MET A 289 -14.13 18.83 -12.25
CA MET A 289 -14.60 20.01 -12.93
C MET A 289 -16.06 19.83 -13.37
N ILE A 290 -16.91 20.78 -12.99
CA ILE A 290 -18.29 20.90 -13.46
C ILE A 290 -18.30 21.80 -14.69
N PHE A 291 -18.79 21.29 -15.84
CA PHE A 291 -18.98 22.07 -17.06
C PHE A 291 -20.46 22.44 -17.21
N ALA A 292 -20.73 23.70 -17.48
CA ALA A 292 -22.06 24.22 -17.80
C ALA A 292 -22.01 25.11 -19.04
N GLU A 293 -23.17 25.26 -19.69
CA GLU A 293 -23.33 26.10 -20.87
C GLU A 293 -24.48 27.10 -20.67
N GLU A 294 -24.22 28.36 -21.02
CA GLU A 294 -25.19 29.47 -20.98
C GLU A 294 -25.14 30.26 -22.30
N VAL A 295 -24.73 29.61 -23.40
CA VAL A 295 -24.57 30.25 -24.69
C VAL A 295 -25.91 30.68 -25.25
N PHE A 296 -26.06 31.99 -25.56
CA PHE A 296 -27.26 32.57 -26.16
C PHE A 296 -27.06 32.84 -27.68
N GLY A 297 -28.13 32.70 -28.47
CA GLY A 297 -28.11 33.04 -29.88
C GLY A 297 -27.29 32.17 -30.81
N GLY A 298 -26.71 31.05 -30.31
CA GLY A 298 -25.91 30.12 -31.13
C GLY A 298 -24.52 30.66 -31.52
N SER A 299 -23.96 31.57 -30.73
CA SER A 299 -22.64 32.16 -30.98
C SER A 299 -21.54 31.09 -31.03
N VAL A 300 -21.67 29.99 -30.27
CA VAL A 300 -20.92 28.74 -30.40
C VAL A 300 -21.91 27.63 -30.75
N PRO A 301 -21.70 26.90 -31.87
CA PRO A 301 -22.52 25.72 -32.20
C PRO A 301 -22.43 24.60 -31.16
N LYS A 302 -23.58 23.98 -30.84
CA LYS A 302 -23.66 22.93 -29.78
C LYS A 302 -22.74 21.73 -29.99
N ASN A 303 -22.43 21.40 -31.23
CA ASN A 303 -21.52 20.32 -31.57
C ASN A 303 -20.07 20.56 -31.07
N PHE A 304 -19.67 21.81 -30.77
CA PHE A 304 -18.34 22.14 -30.22
C PHE A 304 -18.32 22.23 -28.70
N PHE A 305 -19.44 22.14 -27.97
CA PHE A 305 -19.49 22.16 -26.51
C PHE A 305 -18.66 20.99 -25.90
N PRO A 306 -18.79 19.75 -26.40
CA PRO A 306 -17.94 18.65 -25.91
C PRO A 306 -16.43 18.89 -26.16
N SER A 307 -16.08 19.60 -27.22
CA SER A 307 -14.70 19.95 -27.54
C SER A 307 -14.15 21.00 -26.56
N VAL A 308 -14.94 22.01 -26.21
CA VAL A 308 -14.59 22.99 -25.16
C VAL A 308 -14.41 22.29 -23.81
N GLU A 309 -15.37 21.46 -23.41
CA GLU A 309 -15.30 20.69 -22.18
C GLU A 309 -14.04 19.80 -22.14
N LYS A 310 -13.75 19.06 -23.20
CA LYS A 310 -12.56 18.22 -23.31
C LYS A 310 -11.28 19.04 -23.20
N GLY A 311 -11.25 20.23 -23.83
CA GLY A 311 -10.12 21.14 -23.74
C GLY A 311 -9.86 21.61 -22.30
N LEU A 312 -10.92 21.92 -21.55
CA LEU A 312 -10.84 22.31 -20.14
C LEU A 312 -10.45 21.13 -19.25
N ARG A 313 -11.05 19.94 -19.43
CA ARG A 313 -10.70 18.75 -18.66
C ARG A 313 -9.24 18.37 -18.78
N ASN A 314 -8.64 18.58 -19.97
CA ASN A 314 -7.21 18.40 -20.16
C ASN A 314 -6.40 19.53 -19.52
N ALA A 315 -6.91 20.78 -19.53
CA ALA A 315 -6.21 21.93 -18.96
C ALA A 315 -6.15 21.86 -17.43
N VAL A 316 -7.22 21.43 -16.74
CA VAL A 316 -7.28 21.33 -15.26
C VAL A 316 -6.30 20.29 -14.70
N GLN A 317 -5.82 19.34 -15.51
CA GLN A 317 -4.80 18.38 -15.07
C GLN A 317 -3.46 19.07 -14.78
N LYS A 318 -3.26 20.29 -15.25
CA LYS A 318 -2.06 21.09 -15.03
C LYS A 318 -2.44 22.47 -14.51
N GLY A 319 -2.28 22.68 -13.21
CA GLY A 319 -2.51 23.95 -12.55
C GLY A 319 -1.51 25.04 -12.96
N VAL A 320 -1.77 26.25 -12.52
CA VAL A 320 -1.04 27.46 -12.95
C VAL A 320 0.04 27.91 -11.96
N LEU A 321 0.00 27.43 -10.69
CA LEU A 321 0.97 27.82 -9.67
C LEU A 321 2.21 26.91 -9.67
N ALA A 322 1.97 25.62 -9.52
CA ALA A 322 3.00 24.60 -9.40
C ALA A 322 2.82 23.42 -10.36
N GLY A 323 1.73 23.45 -11.15
CA GLY A 323 1.42 22.42 -12.14
C GLY A 323 0.64 21.22 -11.57
N TYR A 324 0.12 21.30 -10.34
CA TYR A 324 -0.74 20.28 -9.75
C TYR A 324 -2.16 20.37 -10.30
N PRO A 325 -2.92 19.27 -10.35
CA PRO A 325 -4.30 19.30 -10.83
C PRO A 325 -5.17 20.33 -10.10
N LEU A 326 -5.97 21.10 -10.87
CA LEU A 326 -6.91 22.05 -10.32
C LEU A 326 -8.22 21.33 -10.00
N VAL A 327 -8.72 21.48 -8.77
CA VAL A 327 -9.95 20.85 -8.28
C VAL A 327 -11.00 21.89 -7.89
N GLY A 328 -12.25 21.45 -7.73
CA GLY A 328 -13.34 22.31 -7.29
C GLY A 328 -13.63 23.48 -8.24
N LEU A 329 -13.59 23.23 -9.57
CA LEU A 329 -13.81 24.23 -10.60
C LEU A 329 -15.16 24.04 -11.27
N LYS A 330 -15.95 25.11 -11.37
CA LYS A 330 -17.07 25.20 -12.30
C LYS A 330 -16.68 26.11 -13.47
N ALA A 331 -16.79 25.58 -14.68
CA ALA A 331 -16.52 26.31 -15.92
C ALA A 331 -17.80 26.47 -16.71
N VAL A 332 -18.20 27.70 -16.96
CA VAL A 332 -19.44 28.05 -17.70
C VAL A 332 -19.06 28.69 -19.01
N LEU A 333 -19.36 28.02 -20.13
CA LEU A 333 -19.26 28.59 -21.45
C LEU A 333 -20.47 29.47 -21.68
N TYR A 334 -20.30 30.81 -21.85
CA TYR A 334 -21.41 31.71 -21.97
C TYR A 334 -21.45 32.48 -23.30
N ASP A 335 -20.33 32.63 -24.02
CA ASP A 335 -20.26 33.28 -25.31
C ASP A 335 -19.07 32.80 -26.14
N GLY A 336 -19.01 33.23 -27.40
CA GLY A 336 -17.91 32.93 -28.31
C GLY A 336 -18.25 33.30 -29.76
N SER A 337 -17.42 32.81 -30.69
CA SER A 337 -17.71 32.89 -32.10
C SER A 337 -17.12 31.70 -32.87
N TYR A 338 -17.63 31.43 -34.05
CA TYR A 338 -17.16 30.38 -34.93
C TYR A 338 -17.00 30.88 -36.37
N HIS A 339 -16.17 30.17 -37.13
CA HIS A 339 -16.03 30.38 -38.55
C HIS A 339 -16.57 29.16 -39.31
N PRO A 340 -17.48 29.34 -40.31
CA PRO A 340 -18.16 28.21 -40.97
C PRO A 340 -17.25 27.17 -41.61
N VAL A 341 -16.03 27.55 -42.01
CA VAL A 341 -15.06 26.68 -42.70
C VAL A 341 -13.87 26.27 -41.82
N ASP A 342 -13.36 27.21 -41.00
CA ASP A 342 -12.10 27.01 -40.27
C ASP A 342 -12.30 26.52 -38.82
N SER A 343 -13.57 26.47 -38.32
CA SER A 343 -13.82 25.96 -36.98
C SER A 343 -13.84 24.44 -36.95
N ASN A 344 -13.09 23.89 -35.99
CA ASN A 344 -12.99 22.46 -35.74
C ASN A 344 -12.80 22.17 -34.25
N ASP A 345 -12.93 20.91 -33.87
CA ASP A 345 -12.82 20.43 -32.46
C ASP A 345 -11.49 20.83 -31.82
N MET A 346 -10.39 20.70 -32.54
CA MET A 346 -9.05 21.02 -32.05
C MET A 346 -8.88 22.52 -31.77
N ALA A 347 -9.47 23.38 -32.61
CA ALA A 347 -9.43 24.82 -32.43
C ALA A 347 -10.20 25.25 -31.18
N PHE A 348 -11.38 24.65 -30.90
CA PHE A 348 -12.14 24.93 -29.70
C PHE A 348 -11.48 24.36 -28.44
N GLN A 349 -10.89 23.17 -28.49
CA GLN A 349 -10.07 22.66 -27.37
C GLN A 349 -8.91 23.61 -27.04
N THR A 350 -8.24 24.15 -28.07
CA THR A 350 -7.13 25.08 -27.90
C THR A 350 -7.61 26.43 -27.36
N ALA A 351 -8.73 26.95 -27.85
CA ALA A 351 -9.34 28.18 -27.35
C ALA A 351 -9.74 28.06 -25.87
N ALA A 352 -10.35 26.94 -25.49
CA ALA A 352 -10.71 26.65 -24.10
C ALA A 352 -9.47 26.63 -23.19
N ARG A 353 -8.36 26.00 -23.64
CA ARG A 353 -7.11 25.99 -22.91
C ARG A 353 -6.51 27.39 -22.77
N LEU A 354 -6.59 28.23 -23.79
CA LEU A 354 -6.12 29.62 -23.73
C LEU A 354 -6.94 30.45 -22.74
N ALA A 355 -8.28 30.28 -22.71
CA ALA A 355 -9.14 30.92 -21.72
C ALA A 355 -8.77 30.49 -20.29
N TYR A 356 -8.51 29.20 -20.06
CA TYR A 356 -8.03 28.68 -18.78
C TYR A 356 -6.71 29.32 -18.35
N GLN A 357 -5.72 29.34 -19.25
CA GLN A 357 -4.39 29.92 -18.98
C GLN A 357 -4.43 31.44 -18.70
N ASP A 358 -5.35 32.17 -19.29
CA ASP A 358 -5.54 33.61 -19.03
C ASP A 358 -6.33 33.87 -17.74
N GLY A 359 -7.38 33.08 -17.50
CA GLY A 359 -8.33 33.33 -16.41
C GLY A 359 -7.87 32.83 -15.05
N ILE A 360 -7.38 31.59 -14.95
CA ILE A 360 -7.08 30.95 -13.67
C ILE A 360 -6.04 31.72 -12.83
N PRO A 361 -4.96 32.28 -13.38
CA PRO A 361 -4.03 33.12 -12.60
C PRO A 361 -4.67 34.34 -11.94
N LYS A 362 -5.72 34.90 -12.55
CA LYS A 362 -6.48 36.06 -12.04
C LYS A 362 -7.52 35.69 -10.99
N ALA A 363 -7.86 34.42 -10.87
CA ALA A 363 -8.89 33.88 -9.98
C ALA A 363 -8.39 33.62 -8.54
N LYS A 364 -7.25 34.18 -8.13
CA LYS A 364 -6.59 33.94 -6.82
C LYS A 364 -6.38 32.45 -6.55
N PRO A 365 -5.58 31.78 -7.37
CA PRO A 365 -5.29 30.37 -7.17
C PRO A 365 -4.52 30.14 -5.86
N THR A 366 -4.75 28.98 -5.22
CA THR A 366 -4.12 28.55 -3.97
C THR A 366 -3.74 27.08 -4.05
N ILE A 367 -2.76 26.66 -3.26
CA ILE A 367 -2.37 25.26 -3.15
C ILE A 367 -3.08 24.60 -1.98
N LEU A 368 -3.58 23.40 -2.23
CA LEU A 368 -4.16 22.52 -1.23
C LEU A 368 -3.15 21.42 -0.91
N GLU A 369 -2.95 21.17 0.40
CA GLU A 369 -2.13 20.06 0.88
C GLU A 369 -3.01 18.89 1.37
N PRO A 370 -2.59 17.63 1.16
CA PRO A 370 -3.32 16.49 1.66
C PRO A 370 -3.14 16.35 3.17
N ILE A 371 -4.25 16.22 3.90
CA ILE A 371 -4.29 15.98 5.34
C ILE A 371 -4.57 14.50 5.58
N GLY A 372 -3.79 13.89 6.45
CA GLY A 372 -3.93 12.51 6.87
C GLY A 372 -4.38 12.38 8.33
N LEU A 373 -5.19 11.37 8.62
CA LEU A 373 -5.47 10.93 9.98
C LEU A 373 -4.32 10.02 10.44
N LEU A 374 -3.51 10.55 11.33
CA LEU A 374 -2.43 9.85 12.00
C LEU A 374 -2.99 9.14 13.25
N LYS A 375 -2.73 7.84 13.37
CA LYS A 375 -2.91 7.07 14.61
C LYS A 375 -1.54 6.54 15.01
N VAL A 376 -1.05 6.98 16.16
CA VAL A 376 0.26 6.55 16.67
C VAL A 376 0.10 5.89 18.02
N THR A 377 0.61 4.65 18.15
CA THR A 377 0.59 3.86 19.39
C THR A 377 1.99 3.79 19.97
N ILE A 378 2.15 4.23 21.22
CA ILE A 378 3.43 4.42 21.89
C ILE A 378 3.33 4.03 23.37
N PRO A 379 4.46 3.72 24.04
CA PRO A 379 4.48 3.58 25.50
C PRO A 379 4.11 4.90 26.20
N ASP A 380 3.43 4.81 27.36
CA ASP A 380 3.01 5.97 28.17
C ASP A 380 4.13 6.97 28.40
N ALA A 381 5.35 6.51 28.66
CA ALA A 381 6.52 7.36 28.94
C ALA A 381 6.90 8.30 27.78
N ASN A 382 6.48 8.00 26.55
CA ASN A 382 6.83 8.78 25.36
C ASN A 382 5.73 9.76 24.93
N LEU A 383 4.61 9.83 25.66
CA LEU A 383 3.44 10.63 25.25
C LEU A 383 3.78 12.12 25.07
N GLY A 384 4.52 12.71 26.02
CA GLY A 384 4.87 14.14 25.96
C GLY A 384 5.71 14.52 24.74
N ASP A 385 6.69 13.69 24.40
CA ASP A 385 7.58 13.91 23.26
C ASP A 385 6.81 13.81 21.93
N ILE A 386 5.93 12.83 21.83
CA ILE A 386 5.12 12.61 20.63
C ILE A 386 4.07 13.71 20.44
N MET A 387 3.41 14.15 21.50
CA MET A 387 2.47 15.28 21.46
C MET A 387 3.16 16.56 20.98
N SER A 388 4.38 16.81 21.48
CA SER A 388 5.18 17.96 21.07
C SER A 388 5.64 17.85 19.62
N ASP A 389 6.09 16.67 19.16
CA ASP A 389 6.50 16.44 17.77
C ASP A 389 5.33 16.66 16.80
N ILE A 390 4.16 16.08 17.09
CA ILE A 390 2.96 16.24 16.25
C ILE A 390 2.57 17.72 16.13
N SER A 391 2.45 18.43 17.25
CA SER A 391 1.92 19.78 17.26
C SER A 391 2.92 20.82 16.74
N SER A 392 4.21 20.73 17.15
CA SER A 392 5.20 21.78 16.87
C SER A 392 5.97 21.52 15.58
N LYS A 393 6.39 20.28 15.34
CA LYS A 393 7.24 19.95 14.19
C LYS A 393 6.42 19.61 12.94
N ARG A 394 5.25 18.96 13.11
CA ARG A 394 4.46 18.42 11.99
C ARG A 394 3.17 19.16 11.72
N ARG A 395 2.96 20.29 12.36
CA ARG A 395 1.76 21.13 12.19
C ARG A 395 0.45 20.36 12.41
N GLY A 396 0.51 19.28 13.21
CA GLY A 396 -0.64 18.41 13.44
C GLY A 396 -1.58 18.94 14.50
N THR A 397 -2.85 18.59 14.38
CA THR A 397 -3.89 18.87 15.38
C THR A 397 -4.32 17.57 16.03
N VAL A 398 -4.10 17.44 17.34
CA VAL A 398 -4.50 16.24 18.09
C VAL A 398 -6.02 16.24 18.28
N LEU A 399 -6.64 15.12 17.93
CA LEU A 399 -8.10 14.92 18.02
C LEU A 399 -8.49 14.20 19.30
N GLY A 400 -7.67 13.24 19.75
CA GLY A 400 -7.95 12.45 20.93
C GLY A 400 -6.83 11.48 21.26
N MET A 401 -6.99 10.82 22.42
CA MET A 401 -6.08 9.77 22.86
C MET A 401 -6.82 8.68 23.62
N THR A 402 -6.32 7.46 23.54
CA THR A 402 -6.82 6.29 24.29
C THR A 402 -5.65 5.57 24.92
N ALA A 403 -5.86 5.09 26.16
CA ALA A 403 -4.85 4.32 26.90
C ALA A 403 -5.30 2.87 27.04
N GLU A 404 -4.40 1.93 26.75
CA GLU A 404 -4.65 0.49 26.93
C GLU A 404 -3.32 -0.22 27.24
N ASP A 405 -3.27 -1.00 28.31
CA ASP A 405 -2.15 -1.88 28.69
C ASP A 405 -0.76 -1.17 28.72
N GLY A 406 -0.69 0.07 29.24
CA GLY A 406 0.56 0.84 29.32
C GLY A 406 1.01 1.43 27.98
N MET A 407 0.15 1.41 26.98
CA MET A 407 0.32 2.04 25.69
C MET A 407 -0.69 3.17 25.51
N GLN A 408 -0.28 4.24 24.83
CA GLN A 408 -1.15 5.34 24.42
C GLN A 408 -1.32 5.33 22.90
N THR A 409 -2.54 5.43 22.43
CA THR A 409 -2.84 5.68 21.03
C THR A 409 -3.31 7.11 20.87
N VAL A 410 -2.54 7.93 20.18
CA VAL A 410 -2.84 9.33 19.85
C VAL A 410 -3.42 9.39 18.45
N GLU A 411 -4.56 10.05 18.30
CA GLU A 411 -5.16 10.36 17.00
C GLU A 411 -4.97 11.84 16.69
N ALA A 412 -4.45 12.16 15.51
CA ALA A 412 -4.20 13.53 15.09
C ALA A 412 -4.41 13.69 13.58
N GLU A 413 -4.80 14.88 13.14
CA GLU A 413 -4.73 15.26 11.75
C GLU A 413 -3.41 15.95 11.46
N VAL A 414 -2.72 15.50 10.40
CA VAL A 414 -1.39 16.01 10.04
C VAL A 414 -1.29 16.20 8.52
N PRO A 415 -0.61 17.24 8.05
CA PRO A 415 -0.24 17.35 6.65
C PRO A 415 0.65 16.19 6.24
N MET A 416 0.26 15.44 5.19
CA MET A 416 1.02 14.27 4.74
C MET A 416 2.45 14.64 4.27
N ALA A 417 2.67 15.89 3.88
CA ALA A 417 3.99 16.41 3.54
C ALA A 417 5.01 16.32 4.70
N GLU A 418 4.54 16.38 5.95
CA GLU A 418 5.38 16.33 7.15
C GLU A 418 5.68 14.89 7.61
N MET A 419 5.13 13.89 6.94
CA MET A 419 5.22 12.49 7.36
C MET A 419 6.42 11.73 6.77
N GLY A 420 7.15 12.31 5.81
CA GLY A 420 8.22 11.62 5.08
C GLY A 420 9.32 11.00 5.96
N SER A 421 9.72 11.68 7.04
CA SER A 421 10.73 11.18 8.00
C SER A 421 10.13 10.55 9.27
N TYR A 422 8.80 10.54 9.41
CA TYR A 422 8.15 10.21 10.68
C TYR A 422 8.49 8.81 11.20
N THR A 423 8.62 7.83 10.33
CA THR A 423 9.01 6.45 10.69
C THR A 423 10.35 6.42 11.44
N ILE A 424 11.33 7.18 10.97
CA ILE A 424 12.68 7.24 11.55
C ILE A 424 12.63 7.99 12.88
N ASP A 425 11.95 9.15 12.89
CA ASP A 425 11.83 10.00 14.08
C ASP A 425 11.09 9.27 15.20
N LEU A 426 9.95 8.60 14.90
CA LEU A 426 9.17 7.83 15.88
C LEU A 426 10.00 6.69 16.49
N ARG A 427 10.71 5.94 15.66
CA ARG A 427 11.58 4.86 16.15
C ARG A 427 12.68 5.37 17.06
N SER A 428 13.28 6.51 16.73
CA SER A 428 14.29 7.15 17.57
C SER A 428 13.71 7.57 18.92
N MET A 429 12.56 8.25 18.95
CA MET A 429 11.91 8.73 20.17
C MET A 429 11.42 7.59 21.08
N THR A 430 10.94 6.47 20.48
CA THR A 430 10.31 5.38 21.23
C THR A 430 11.22 4.15 21.37
N GLN A 431 12.48 4.22 20.95
CA GLN A 431 13.41 3.07 20.91
C GLN A 431 12.83 1.87 20.13
N GLY A 432 12.13 2.17 19.03
CA GLY A 432 11.51 1.17 18.15
C GLY A 432 10.19 0.59 18.65
N ARG A 433 9.65 1.05 19.80
CA ARG A 433 8.41 0.52 20.38
C ARG A 433 7.15 1.19 19.87
N GLY A 434 7.28 2.33 19.18
CA GLY A 434 6.15 3.04 18.58
C GLY A 434 5.77 2.47 17.21
N SER A 435 4.48 2.50 16.92
CA SER A 435 3.92 2.18 15.60
C SER A 435 2.91 3.25 15.19
N PHE A 436 2.71 3.42 13.89
CA PHE A 436 1.70 4.36 13.41
C PHE A 436 1.08 3.92 12.09
N SER A 437 -0.08 4.49 11.79
CA SER A 437 -0.68 4.52 10.46
C SER A 437 -1.11 5.94 10.14
N CYS A 438 -1.07 6.32 8.86
CA CYS A 438 -1.53 7.62 8.38
C CYS A 438 -2.36 7.43 7.12
N LYS A 439 -3.65 7.78 7.20
CA LYS A 439 -4.60 7.61 6.10
C LYS A 439 -5.08 8.97 5.60
N PHE A 440 -5.07 9.17 4.29
CA PHE A 440 -5.62 10.38 3.67
C PHE A 440 -7.08 10.60 4.10
N VAL A 441 -7.41 11.85 4.42
CA VAL A 441 -8.78 12.27 4.81
C VAL A 441 -9.33 13.27 3.81
N ARG A 442 -8.64 14.39 3.59
CA ARG A 442 -9.09 15.49 2.76
C ARG A 442 -7.94 16.39 2.31
N TYR A 443 -8.27 17.30 1.42
CA TYR A 443 -7.39 18.41 1.08
C TYR A 443 -7.75 19.66 1.87
N GLU A 444 -6.77 20.41 2.33
CA GLU A 444 -6.93 21.72 2.98
C GLU A 444 -5.96 22.74 2.37
N GLU A 445 -6.29 24.01 2.52
CA GLU A 445 -5.43 25.08 2.05
C GLU A 445 -4.11 25.11 2.79
N ALA A 446 -3.01 25.02 2.07
CA ALA A 446 -1.69 25.08 2.65
C ALA A 446 -1.37 26.51 3.17
N PRO A 447 -0.67 26.67 4.30
CA PRO A 447 -0.18 27.97 4.77
C PRO A 447 0.71 28.67 3.72
N GLY A 448 0.72 30.01 3.70
CA GLY A 448 1.41 30.80 2.66
C GLY A 448 2.89 30.49 2.49
N ASN A 449 3.61 30.21 3.58
CA ASN A 449 5.02 29.79 3.56
C ASN A 449 5.20 28.41 2.90
N VAL A 450 4.28 27.48 3.10
CA VAL A 450 4.29 26.15 2.46
C VAL A 450 3.98 26.29 0.98
N GLN A 451 2.97 27.09 0.63
CA GLN A 451 2.66 27.37 -0.79
C GLN A 451 3.84 27.90 -1.56
N GLN A 452 4.54 28.90 -1.00
CA GLN A 452 5.74 29.47 -1.64
C GLN A 452 6.83 28.42 -1.88
N LYS A 453 7.11 27.60 -0.86
CA LYS A 453 8.09 26.52 -0.96
C LYS A 453 7.73 25.53 -2.07
N VAL A 454 6.47 25.08 -2.11
CA VAL A 454 5.99 24.14 -3.12
C VAL A 454 6.09 24.73 -4.54
N ILE A 455 5.76 26.02 -4.71
CA ILE A 455 5.87 26.71 -6.01
C ILE A 455 7.33 26.82 -6.44
N GLU A 456 8.25 27.14 -5.54
CA GLU A 456 9.68 27.23 -5.84
C GLU A 456 10.29 25.88 -6.21
N GLU A 457 9.92 24.82 -5.48
CA GLU A 457 10.35 23.45 -5.78
C GLU A 457 9.85 22.99 -7.16
N ALA A 458 8.57 23.24 -7.46
CA ALA A 458 7.99 22.91 -8.76
C ALA A 458 8.66 23.66 -9.93
N LYS A 459 9.05 24.94 -9.74
CA LYS A 459 9.79 25.69 -10.75
C LYS A 459 11.18 25.10 -11.02
N LYS A 460 11.93 24.75 -9.97
CA LYS A 460 13.26 24.13 -10.10
C LYS A 460 13.18 22.78 -10.84
N GLU A 461 12.12 22.00 -10.61
CA GLU A 461 11.91 20.72 -11.29
C GLU A 461 11.54 20.89 -12.78
N GLN A 462 10.86 21.97 -13.15
CA GLN A 462 10.53 22.26 -14.54
C GLN A 462 11.74 22.77 -15.35
N GLU A 463 12.76 23.30 -14.67
CA GLU A 463 14.01 23.81 -15.26
C GLU A 463 15.09 22.73 -15.37
N ALA A 464 14.97 21.59 -14.66
CA ALA A 464 15.93 20.47 -14.63
C ALA A 464 15.57 19.36 -15.62
#